data_32d7f60fcc4a83f308d56b04620f426e
#
_entry.id   32d7f60fcc4a83f308d56b04620f426e
#
_cell.length_a   1.000
_cell.length_b   1.000
_cell.length_c   1.000
_cell.angle_alpha   90.00
_cell.angle_beta   90.00
_cell.angle_gamma   90.00
#
_symmetry.space_group_name_H-M   'P 1'
#
loop_
_entity.id
_entity.type
_entity.pdbx_description
1 polymer ?
#
loop_
_entity_poly.entity_id
_entity_poly.type
_entity_poly.pdbx_seq_one_letter_code
_entity_poly.pdbx_strand_id
1 'polypeptide(L)'
;MGIRGKIIDYSRGNDLDGFFRLYRWQKKMPAGIVRDILIFFMSRSAHRHGGYIGPDALLKGRPSLPHGLHGVFISRYAQVGENCRIYQNVTIGEVDRCAPVIGDNCL
;
A
#
# COMPACT_ATOMS: atom_id res chain seq x y z
N MET A 1 -20.00 -5.87 -2.93
CA MET A 1 -19.96 -5.20 -4.24
C MET A 1 -20.12 -6.23 -5.35
N GLY A 2 -20.97 -5.97 -6.34
CA GLY A 2 -21.22 -6.91 -7.42
C GLY A 2 -20.13 -6.90 -8.50
N ILE A 3 -20.32 -7.74 -9.52
CA ILE A 3 -19.38 -7.87 -10.64
C ILE A 3 -19.11 -6.52 -11.33
N ARG A 4 -20.15 -5.71 -11.49
CA ARG A 4 -20.02 -4.40 -12.12
C ARG A 4 -19.05 -3.51 -11.35
N GLY A 5 -19.14 -3.49 -10.02
CA GLY A 5 -18.21 -2.73 -9.20
C GLY A 5 -16.78 -3.21 -9.32
N LYS A 6 -16.57 -4.52 -9.40
CA LYS A 6 -15.23 -5.11 -9.56
C LYS A 6 -14.62 -4.74 -10.91
N ILE A 7 -15.44 -4.73 -11.97
CA ILE A 7 -14.96 -4.34 -13.29
C ILE A 7 -14.56 -2.87 -13.32
N ILE A 8 -15.36 -2.01 -12.69
CA ILE A 8 -15.05 -0.58 -12.59
C ILE A 8 -13.75 -0.37 -11.82
N ASP A 9 -13.60 -1.04 -10.68
CA ASP A 9 -12.38 -0.94 -9.87
C ASP A 9 -11.16 -1.41 -10.64
N TYR A 10 -11.27 -2.54 -11.36
CA TYR A 10 -10.18 -3.04 -12.17
C TYR A 10 -9.77 -2.03 -13.24
N SER A 11 -10.74 -1.44 -13.93
CA SER A 11 -10.45 -0.48 -14.99
C SER A 11 -9.83 0.82 -14.47
N ARG A 12 -10.07 1.18 -13.21
CA ARG A 12 -9.48 2.36 -12.57
C ARG A 12 -8.18 2.07 -11.83
N GLY A 13 -7.73 0.81 -11.82
CA GLY A 13 -6.55 0.43 -11.05
C GLY A 13 -6.78 0.36 -9.55
N ASN A 14 -8.03 0.21 -9.12
CA ASN A 14 -8.41 0.14 -7.70
C ASN A 14 -8.58 -1.29 -7.21
N ASP A 15 -8.18 -2.28 -7.99
CA ASP A 15 -8.25 -3.69 -7.63
C ASP A 15 -7.07 -4.10 -6.74
N LEU A 16 -7.00 -3.48 -5.57
CA LEU A 16 -5.86 -3.62 -4.67
C LEU A 16 -6.06 -4.64 -3.54
N ASP A 17 -7.16 -5.39 -3.57
CA ASP A 17 -7.44 -6.36 -2.51
C ASP A 17 -6.34 -7.42 -2.41
N GLY A 18 -5.84 -7.90 -3.53
CA GLY A 18 -4.74 -8.87 -3.55
C GLY A 18 -3.45 -8.29 -2.96
N PHE A 19 -3.14 -7.04 -3.31
CA PHE A 19 -1.97 -6.36 -2.76
C PHE A 19 -2.05 -6.23 -1.25
N PHE A 20 -3.18 -5.72 -0.73
CA PHE A 20 -3.32 -5.54 0.72
C PHE A 20 -3.41 -6.86 1.47
N ARG A 21 -3.89 -7.93 0.83
CA ARG A 21 -3.85 -9.26 1.42
C ARG A 21 -2.40 -9.71 1.61
N LEU A 22 -1.56 -9.54 0.58
CA LEU A 22 -0.14 -9.87 0.68
C LEU A 22 0.57 -9.00 1.70
N TYR A 23 0.22 -7.71 1.76
CA TYR A 23 0.77 -6.80 2.76
C TYR A 23 0.47 -7.31 4.18
N ARG A 24 -0.78 -7.68 4.46
CA ARG A 24 -1.16 -8.18 5.78
C ARG A 24 -0.47 -9.50 6.11
N TRP A 25 -0.37 -10.39 5.15
CA TRP A 25 0.28 -11.69 5.38
C TRP A 25 1.76 -11.51 5.72
N GLN A 26 2.49 -10.72 4.96
CA GLN A 26 3.91 -10.53 5.24
C GLN A 26 4.15 -9.83 6.58
N LYS A 27 3.24 -8.97 7.02
CA LYS A 27 3.32 -8.32 8.33
C LYS A 27 3.20 -9.31 9.48
N LYS A 28 2.46 -10.39 9.30
CA LYS A 28 2.25 -11.41 10.33
C LYS A 28 3.36 -12.45 10.37
N MET A 29 4.21 -12.50 9.34
CA MET A 29 5.25 -13.52 9.24
C MET A 29 6.53 -13.05 9.92
N PRO A 30 7.24 -13.96 10.63
CA PRO A 30 8.59 -13.65 11.10
C PRO A 30 9.54 -13.51 9.91
N ALA A 31 10.65 -12.83 10.13
CA ALA A 31 11.68 -12.68 9.10
C ALA A 31 12.14 -14.07 8.61
N GLY A 32 12.31 -14.23 7.30
CA GLY A 32 12.73 -15.49 6.71
C GLY A 32 12.33 -15.59 5.24
N ILE A 33 12.58 -16.76 4.66
CA ILE A 33 12.35 -16.98 3.23
C ILE A 33 10.88 -16.82 2.86
N VAL A 34 9.96 -17.31 3.70
CA VAL A 34 8.53 -17.22 3.41
C VAL A 34 8.09 -15.77 3.34
N ARG A 35 8.52 -14.96 4.31
CA ARG A 35 8.23 -13.52 4.30
C ARG A 35 8.81 -12.83 3.08
N ASP A 36 10.04 -13.20 2.70
CA ASP A 36 10.71 -12.62 1.53
C ASP A 36 9.95 -12.94 0.24
N ILE A 37 9.39 -14.14 0.13
CA ILE A 37 8.56 -14.52 -1.03
C ILE A 37 7.29 -13.68 -1.07
N LEU A 38 6.63 -13.50 0.08
CA LEU A 38 5.43 -12.66 0.16
C LEU A 38 5.73 -11.21 -0.21
N ILE A 39 6.85 -10.69 0.26
CA ILE A 39 7.28 -9.32 -0.08
C ILE A 39 7.56 -9.20 -1.58
N PHE A 40 8.17 -10.21 -2.18
CA PHE A 40 8.41 -10.21 -3.62
C PHE A 40 7.09 -10.08 -4.40
N PHE A 41 6.09 -10.91 -4.09
CA PHE A 41 4.80 -10.85 -4.77
C PHE A 41 4.06 -9.54 -4.47
N MET A 42 4.14 -9.05 -3.25
CA MET A 42 3.55 -7.78 -2.87
C MET A 42 4.15 -6.63 -3.68
N SER A 43 5.47 -6.58 -3.80
CA SER A 43 6.17 -5.54 -4.55
C SER A 43 5.87 -5.63 -6.04
N ARG A 44 5.78 -6.85 -6.59
CA ARG A 44 5.38 -7.03 -7.98
C ARG A 44 3.96 -6.54 -8.22
N SER A 45 3.05 -6.82 -7.31
CA SER A 45 1.67 -6.34 -7.41
C SER A 45 1.60 -4.82 -7.36
N ALA A 46 2.32 -4.20 -6.44
CA ALA A 46 2.38 -2.74 -6.34
C ALA A 46 2.97 -2.12 -7.61
N HIS A 47 4.03 -2.70 -8.13
CA HIS A 47 4.69 -2.21 -9.33
C HIS A 47 3.76 -2.28 -10.54
N ARG A 48 2.99 -3.37 -10.66
CA ARG A 48 1.98 -3.51 -11.72
C ARG A 48 0.94 -2.39 -11.64
N HIS A 49 0.64 -1.91 -10.44
CA HIS A 49 -0.30 -0.81 -10.22
C HIS A 49 0.37 0.57 -10.26
N GLY A 50 1.67 0.62 -10.56
CA GLY A 50 2.38 1.87 -10.75
C GLY A 50 2.80 2.59 -9.48
N GLY A 51 2.93 1.86 -8.35
CA GLY A 51 3.29 2.45 -7.08
C GLY A 51 4.15 1.54 -6.21
N TYR A 52 4.32 1.93 -4.95
CA TYR A 52 5.10 1.17 -3.98
C TYR A 52 4.64 1.49 -2.56
N ILE A 53 4.47 0.46 -1.76
CA ILE A 53 4.30 0.60 -0.31
C ILE A 53 5.33 -0.30 0.35
N GLY A 54 6.19 0.28 1.18
CA GLY A 54 7.23 -0.47 1.85
C GLY A 54 6.66 -1.56 2.77
N PRO A 55 7.29 -2.74 2.80
CA PRO A 55 6.75 -3.86 3.59
C PRO A 55 6.70 -3.60 5.08
N ASP A 56 7.57 -2.73 5.60
CA ASP A 56 7.61 -2.38 7.02
C ASP A 56 6.85 -1.11 7.36
N ALA A 57 6.22 -0.46 6.37
CA ALA A 57 5.40 0.71 6.62
C ALA A 57 4.27 0.36 7.60
N LEU A 58 4.00 1.26 8.54
CA LEU A 58 2.95 1.05 9.55
C LEU A 58 1.67 1.73 9.07
N LEU A 59 0.74 0.93 8.58
CA LEU A 59 -0.58 1.40 8.18
C LEU A 59 -1.58 0.95 9.24
N LYS A 60 -2.17 1.89 9.98
CA LYS A 60 -3.15 1.57 11.01
C LYS A 60 -4.42 0.99 10.43
N GLY A 61 -4.71 1.33 9.19
CA GLY A 61 -5.80 0.76 8.44
C GLY A 61 -5.49 0.85 6.96
N ARG A 62 -6.32 0.23 6.13
CA ARG A 62 -6.13 0.33 4.69
C ARG A 62 -6.45 1.77 4.25
N PRO A 63 -5.48 2.51 3.69
CA PRO A 63 -5.76 3.86 3.22
C PRO A 63 -6.73 3.84 2.03
N SER A 64 -7.52 4.89 1.91
CA SER A 64 -8.36 5.08 0.73
C SER A 64 -7.49 5.59 -0.42
N LEU A 65 -7.54 4.91 -1.54
CA LEU A 65 -6.76 5.24 -2.72
C LEU A 65 -7.71 5.48 -3.89
N PRO A 66 -8.29 6.68 -4.01
CA PRO A 66 -9.33 6.93 -5.03
C PRO A 66 -8.85 6.68 -6.45
N HIS A 67 -7.56 6.83 -6.71
CA HIS A 67 -6.95 6.58 -8.04
C HIS A 67 -5.95 5.42 -8.00
N GLY A 68 -6.11 4.49 -7.06
CA GLY A 68 -5.22 3.34 -6.92
C GLY A 68 -3.83 3.74 -6.44
N LEU A 69 -2.86 2.87 -6.67
CA LEU A 69 -1.46 3.13 -6.29
C LEU A 69 -0.70 3.96 -7.32
N HIS A 70 -1.37 4.48 -8.32
CA HIS A 70 -0.71 5.12 -9.45
C HIS A 70 0.17 6.30 -9.01
N GLY A 71 1.48 6.13 -9.11
CA GLY A 71 2.45 7.14 -8.66
C GLY A 71 2.53 7.32 -7.15
N VAL A 72 1.93 6.43 -6.35
CA VAL A 72 1.98 6.49 -4.89
C VAL A 72 3.17 5.69 -4.40
N PHE A 73 4.07 6.35 -3.64
CA PHE A 73 5.26 5.72 -3.06
C PHE A 73 5.29 6.00 -1.57
N ILE A 74 5.24 4.94 -0.76
CA ILE A 74 5.25 5.05 0.70
C ILE A 74 6.49 4.33 1.22
N SER A 75 7.36 5.06 1.93
CA SER A 75 8.58 4.52 2.51
C SER A 75 8.27 3.41 3.50
N ARG A 76 9.15 2.41 3.56
CA ARG A 76 9.08 1.35 4.56
C ARG A 76 9.18 1.86 6.01
N TYR A 77 9.68 3.06 6.20
CA TYR A 77 9.83 3.67 7.54
C TYR A 77 8.66 4.58 7.91
N ALA A 78 7.72 4.80 7.00
CA ALA A 78 6.60 5.71 7.23
C ALA A 78 5.53 5.09 8.12
N GLN A 79 4.76 5.96 8.79
CA GLN A 79 3.58 5.56 9.55
C GLN A 79 2.39 6.35 9.03
N VAL A 80 1.29 5.65 8.76
CA VAL A 80 0.05 6.27 8.24
C VAL A 80 -1.10 5.89 9.16
N GLY A 81 -1.84 6.88 9.65
CA GLY A 81 -2.97 6.67 10.54
C GLY A 81 -4.20 6.10 9.85
N GLU A 82 -5.30 6.01 10.60
CA GLU A 82 -6.55 5.48 10.08
C GLU A 82 -7.29 6.52 9.23
N ASN A 83 -8.12 6.04 8.30
CA ASN A 83 -8.99 6.87 7.47
C ASN A 83 -8.24 7.92 6.64
N CYS A 84 -7.01 7.62 6.25
CA CYS A 84 -6.26 8.51 5.37
C CYS A 84 -6.66 8.28 3.91
N ARG A 85 -6.73 9.36 3.16
CA ARG A 85 -6.98 9.31 1.71
C ARG A 85 -5.73 9.78 0.99
N ILE A 86 -5.23 8.96 0.09
CA ILE A 86 -4.00 9.23 -0.65
C ILE A 86 -4.32 9.24 -2.14
N TYR A 87 -4.07 10.39 -2.76
CA TYR A 87 -4.30 10.55 -4.19
C TYR A 87 -3.08 10.11 -4.99
N GLN A 88 -3.24 10.09 -6.31
CA GLN A 88 -2.15 9.71 -7.22
C GLN A 88 -0.94 10.65 -7.07
N ASN A 89 0.23 10.12 -7.36
CA ASN A 89 1.50 10.86 -7.37
C ASN A 89 1.89 11.44 -6.00
N VAL A 90 1.42 10.84 -4.90
CA VAL A 90 1.84 11.22 -3.55
C VAL A 90 3.04 10.39 -3.14
N THR A 91 4.09 11.03 -2.67
CA THR A 91 5.28 10.36 -2.15
C THR A 91 5.42 10.65 -0.66
N ILE A 92 5.44 9.59 0.14
CA ILE A 92 5.78 9.68 1.57
C ILE A 92 7.17 9.08 1.67
N GLY A 93 8.17 9.96 1.55
CA GLY A 93 9.57 9.56 1.40
C GLY A 93 10.32 9.44 2.72
N GLU A 94 11.64 9.29 2.60
CA GLU A 94 12.50 9.15 3.76
C GLU A 94 13.83 9.88 3.50
N VAL A 95 14.47 10.30 4.60
CA VAL A 95 15.84 10.83 4.59
C VAL A 95 16.56 10.17 5.75
N ASP A 96 17.65 9.46 5.47
CA ASP A 96 18.46 8.77 6.49
C ASP A 96 17.62 7.89 7.42
N ARG A 97 16.69 7.11 6.85
CA ARG A 97 15.77 6.22 7.57
C ARG A 97 14.75 6.97 8.43
N CYS A 98 14.65 8.29 8.29
CA CYS A 98 13.60 9.07 8.93
C CYS A 98 12.49 9.32 7.93
N ALA A 99 11.27 8.95 8.28
CA ALA A 99 10.12 9.12 7.42
C ALA A 99 8.97 9.77 8.22
N PRO A 100 8.03 10.44 7.53
CA PRO A 100 6.96 11.12 8.21
C PRO A 100 6.00 10.18 8.93
N VAL A 101 5.39 10.70 9.98
CA VAL A 101 4.26 10.07 10.65
C VAL A 101 3.01 10.86 10.28
N ILE A 102 2.09 10.21 9.57
CA ILE A 102 0.84 10.82 9.14
C ILE A 102 -0.24 10.47 10.16
N GLY A 103 -0.93 11.47 10.66
CA GLY A 103 -2.01 11.25 11.61
C GLY A 103 -3.26 10.67 10.97
N ASP A 104 -4.31 10.49 11.79
CA ASP A 104 -5.57 9.92 11.32
C ASP A 104 -6.36 10.96 10.52
N ASN A 105 -7.24 10.48 9.63
CA ASN A 105 -8.19 11.29 8.86
C ASN A 105 -7.53 12.33 7.94
N CYS A 106 -6.32 12.07 7.47
CA CYS A 106 -5.64 12.96 6.53
C CYS A 106 -6.14 12.75 5.09
N LEU A 107 -6.17 13.83 4.34
CA LEU A 107 -6.53 13.81 2.93
C LEU A 107 -5.32 13.99 2.04
#